data_fa213bfec6d7f4e62dbe8ea5964ecbf1
#
_entry.id   fa213bfec6d7f4e62dbe8ea5964ecbf1
#
_cell.length_a   1.000
_cell.length_b   1.000
_cell.length_c   1.000
_cell.angle_alpha   90.00
_cell.angle_beta   90.00
_cell.angle_gamma   90.00
#
_symmetry.space_group_name_H-M   'P 1'
#
loop_
_entity.id
_entity.type
_entity.pdbx_description
1 polymer ?
#
loop_
_entity_poly.entity_id
_entity_poly.type
_entity_poly.pdbx_seq_one_letter_code
_entity_poly.pdbx_strand_id
1 'polypeptide(L)'
;MSRGSNTEKSTPHLSDLIREVLGYVTATLEPGTLSIYRTTFAHFRISAGNPPLRALTPRSADKYKTERLGVVAPSTVNIELRTLKAAFRMGVRWNMLRKSPFDGVSLARVPESEPAYFSRDDFRRLLEHISEPWFRDVVLFAAVTGMRQGEILSLRWEQVDLKARVARLRSSATFKTKTGKRRTVPLGATAMQVLRRRGSGSEPGVVFTLRGRPLMRRWVTTKLRRYVRRLGMDRRLNFHSLRSSFASWLALDGVSIYQISKLLGHSDVKLTQHYYAHLEPAELHDVVDKLDFRSRRKAAPV
;
A
#
# COMPACT_ATOMS: atom_id res chain seq x y z
N MET A 1 46.04 -0.75 -46.59
CA MET A 1 44.60 -0.43 -46.73
C MET A 1 43.80 -1.30 -45.79
N SER A 2 43.55 -0.81 -44.59
CA SER A 2 42.78 -1.53 -43.56
C SER A 2 41.32 -1.12 -43.67
N ARG A 3 40.44 -2.03 -44.10
CA ARG A 3 39.00 -1.80 -44.13
C ARG A 3 38.49 -1.91 -42.73
N GLY A 4 38.20 -0.75 -42.11
CA GLY A 4 37.45 -0.72 -40.84
C GLY A 4 36.07 -1.35 -41.01
N SER A 5 35.83 -2.43 -40.33
CA SER A 5 34.51 -3.06 -40.25
C SER A 5 33.56 -2.12 -39.51
N ASN A 6 32.79 -1.37 -40.28
CA ASN A 6 31.66 -0.59 -39.78
C ASN A 6 30.55 -1.57 -39.39
N THR A 7 30.58 -2.05 -38.13
CA THR A 7 29.49 -2.80 -37.58
C THR A 7 28.27 -1.87 -37.49
N GLU A 8 27.38 -1.97 -38.45
CA GLU A 8 26.05 -1.32 -38.41
C GLU A 8 25.41 -1.69 -37.06
N LYS A 9 25.39 -0.74 -36.16
CA LYS A 9 24.65 -0.90 -34.88
C LYS A 9 23.19 -1.12 -35.26
N SER A 10 22.74 -2.38 -35.18
CA SER A 10 21.35 -2.72 -35.43
C SER A 10 20.44 -1.80 -34.61
N THR A 11 19.44 -1.23 -35.26
CA THR A 11 18.49 -0.34 -34.57
C THR A 11 17.79 -1.08 -33.45
N PRO A 12 17.90 -0.64 -32.17
CA PRO A 12 17.31 -1.35 -31.07
C PRO A 12 15.78 -1.37 -31.18
N HIS A 13 15.20 -2.55 -30.88
CA HIS A 13 13.75 -2.78 -30.86
C HIS A 13 13.20 -2.67 -29.44
N LEU A 14 11.87 -2.63 -29.32
CA LEU A 14 11.19 -2.60 -28.02
C LEU A 14 11.61 -3.79 -27.13
N SER A 15 11.81 -4.98 -27.70
CA SER A 15 12.30 -6.16 -26.96
C SER A 15 13.66 -5.94 -26.32
N ASP A 16 14.54 -5.17 -26.94
CA ASP A 16 15.88 -4.88 -26.40
C ASP A 16 15.79 -3.95 -25.20
N LEU A 17 14.98 -2.89 -25.29
CA LEU A 17 14.69 -2.03 -24.14
C LEU A 17 14.08 -2.82 -22.97
N ILE A 18 13.10 -3.68 -23.25
CA ILE A 18 12.45 -4.49 -22.23
C ILE A 18 13.47 -5.40 -21.53
N ARG A 19 14.35 -6.07 -22.28
CA ARG A 19 15.39 -6.95 -21.74
C ARG A 19 16.34 -6.19 -20.81
N GLU A 20 16.87 -5.06 -21.27
CA GLU A 20 17.80 -4.23 -20.51
C GLU A 20 17.13 -3.66 -19.23
N VAL A 21 15.92 -3.11 -19.35
CA VAL A 21 15.18 -2.58 -18.20
C VAL A 21 14.84 -3.68 -17.20
N LEU A 22 14.38 -4.85 -17.65
CA LEU A 22 14.07 -5.95 -16.73
C LEU A 22 15.32 -6.49 -16.04
N GLY A 23 16.46 -6.56 -16.74
CA GLY A 23 17.75 -6.90 -16.15
C GLY A 23 18.12 -5.93 -15.01
N TYR A 24 18.08 -4.63 -15.30
CA TYR A 24 18.36 -3.60 -14.30
C TYR A 24 17.39 -3.63 -13.10
N VAL A 25 16.09 -3.71 -13.38
CA VAL A 25 15.06 -3.75 -12.33
C VAL A 25 15.19 -5.00 -11.45
N THR A 26 15.53 -6.15 -12.03
CA THR A 26 15.76 -7.39 -11.27
C THR A 26 16.92 -7.26 -10.29
N ALA A 27 17.99 -6.58 -10.69
CA ALA A 27 19.16 -6.37 -9.85
C ALA A 27 18.99 -5.30 -8.78
N THR A 28 18.12 -4.29 -9.01
CA THR A 28 18.09 -3.07 -8.20
C THR A 28 16.80 -2.80 -7.44
N LEU A 29 15.68 -3.40 -7.85
CA LEU A 29 14.37 -3.12 -7.26
C LEU A 29 13.74 -4.35 -6.60
N GLU A 30 12.72 -4.10 -5.78
CA GLU A 30 12.00 -5.16 -5.08
C GLU A 30 11.17 -6.04 -6.03
N PRO A 31 10.99 -7.35 -5.72
CA PRO A 31 10.26 -8.31 -6.57
C PRO A 31 8.85 -7.85 -6.96
N GLY A 32 8.15 -7.12 -6.07
CA GLY A 32 6.84 -6.56 -6.36
C GLY A 32 6.88 -5.51 -7.48
N THR A 33 7.92 -4.70 -7.53
CA THR A 33 8.13 -3.70 -8.59
C THR A 33 8.46 -4.39 -9.92
N LEU A 34 9.33 -5.42 -9.90
CA LEU A 34 9.63 -6.23 -11.09
C LEU A 34 8.36 -6.82 -11.71
N SER A 35 7.43 -7.34 -10.89
CA SER A 35 6.14 -7.85 -11.38
C SER A 35 5.33 -6.79 -12.12
N ILE A 36 5.31 -5.54 -11.62
CA ILE A 36 4.63 -4.41 -12.28
C ILE A 36 5.26 -4.15 -13.66
N TYR A 37 6.60 -4.09 -13.74
CA TYR A 37 7.29 -3.88 -15.01
C TYR A 37 6.97 -5.00 -16.01
N ARG A 38 7.06 -6.27 -15.60
CA ARG A 38 6.76 -7.43 -16.47
C ARG A 38 5.33 -7.37 -17.03
N THR A 39 4.35 -7.12 -16.17
CA THR A 39 2.94 -7.02 -16.57
C THR A 39 2.72 -5.84 -17.51
N THR A 40 3.27 -4.67 -17.19
CA THR A 40 3.14 -3.46 -18.02
C THR A 40 3.76 -3.66 -19.39
N PHE A 41 4.94 -4.24 -19.47
CA PHE A 41 5.59 -4.52 -20.77
C PHE A 41 4.82 -5.56 -21.58
N ALA A 42 4.24 -6.57 -20.94
CA ALA A 42 3.39 -7.53 -21.64
C ALA A 42 2.18 -6.83 -22.30
N HIS A 43 1.50 -5.96 -21.57
CA HIS A 43 0.40 -5.18 -22.12
C HIS A 43 0.85 -4.22 -23.23
N PHE A 44 1.98 -3.52 -23.04
CA PHE A 44 2.48 -2.59 -24.05
C PHE A 44 2.89 -3.30 -25.33
N ARG A 45 3.50 -4.51 -25.24
CA ARG A 45 3.83 -5.34 -26.40
C ARG A 45 2.59 -5.80 -27.17
N ILE A 46 1.48 -6.08 -26.50
CA ILE A 46 0.22 -6.42 -27.18
C ILE A 46 -0.27 -5.23 -28.02
N SER A 47 -0.19 -4.02 -27.49
CA SER A 47 -0.64 -2.80 -28.18
C SER A 47 0.31 -2.34 -29.28
N ALA A 48 1.62 -2.39 -29.05
CA ALA A 48 2.63 -1.79 -29.92
C ALA A 48 3.38 -2.80 -30.81
N GLY A 49 3.30 -4.09 -30.51
CA GLY A 49 4.14 -5.11 -31.14
C GLY A 49 5.60 -5.05 -30.68
N ASN A 50 6.52 -5.26 -31.61
CA ASN A 50 7.96 -5.15 -31.38
C ASN A 50 8.64 -4.23 -32.40
N PRO A 51 8.23 -2.95 -32.50
CA PRO A 51 8.81 -2.03 -33.47
C PRO A 51 10.24 -1.62 -33.07
N PRO A 52 11.03 -1.10 -34.01
CA PRO A 52 12.23 -0.34 -33.70
C PRO A 52 11.88 0.82 -32.76
N LEU A 53 12.73 1.12 -31.77
CA LEU A 53 12.44 2.16 -30.76
C LEU A 53 12.20 3.54 -31.41
N ARG A 54 12.87 3.84 -32.54
CA ARG A 54 12.70 5.07 -33.30
C ARG A 54 11.30 5.24 -33.92
N ALA A 55 10.56 4.14 -34.11
CA ALA A 55 9.20 4.16 -34.66
C ALA A 55 8.12 4.42 -33.60
N LEU A 56 8.48 4.35 -32.31
CA LEU A 56 7.57 4.67 -31.22
C LEU A 56 7.46 6.19 -31.07
N THR A 57 6.25 6.70 -31.18
CA THR A 57 5.92 8.13 -31.14
C THR A 57 5.00 8.44 -29.96
N PRO A 58 4.80 9.72 -29.58
CA PRO A 58 3.77 10.09 -28.60
C PRO A 58 2.38 9.54 -28.93
N ARG A 59 2.04 9.45 -30.24
CA ARG A 59 0.77 8.83 -30.69
C ARG A 59 0.68 7.36 -30.29
N SER A 60 1.80 6.61 -30.31
CA SER A 60 1.82 5.22 -29.83
C SER A 60 1.52 5.13 -28.33
N ALA A 61 2.01 6.09 -27.54
CA ALA A 61 1.74 6.15 -26.11
C ALA A 61 0.29 6.56 -25.78
N ASP A 62 -0.27 7.51 -26.54
CA ASP A 62 -1.68 7.91 -26.40
C ASP A 62 -2.62 6.79 -26.84
N LYS A 63 -2.32 6.08 -27.92
CA LYS A 63 -3.05 4.88 -28.34
C LYS A 63 -3.10 3.85 -27.21
N TYR A 64 -1.94 3.50 -26.64
CA TYR A 64 -1.87 2.58 -25.52
C TYR A 64 -2.74 3.03 -24.35
N LYS A 65 -2.62 4.30 -23.94
CA LYS A 65 -3.43 4.88 -22.86
C LYS A 65 -4.93 4.71 -23.13
N THR A 66 -5.39 5.02 -24.35
CA THR A 66 -6.81 4.93 -24.72
C THR A 66 -7.30 3.49 -24.70
N GLU A 67 -6.55 2.56 -25.27
CA GLU A 67 -6.88 1.12 -25.26
C GLU A 67 -6.98 0.59 -23.81
N ARG A 68 -6.04 0.98 -22.95
CA ARG A 68 -6.05 0.52 -21.56
C ARG A 68 -7.18 1.11 -20.72
N LEU A 69 -7.58 2.36 -20.99
CA LEU A 69 -8.72 3.01 -20.33
C LEU A 69 -10.05 2.31 -20.63
N GLY A 70 -10.19 1.67 -21.79
CA GLY A 70 -11.36 0.84 -22.13
C GLY A 70 -11.42 -0.52 -21.40
N VAL A 71 -10.33 -0.96 -20.76
CA VAL A 71 -10.24 -2.31 -20.18
C VAL A 71 -10.05 -2.31 -18.68
N VAL A 72 -9.34 -1.32 -18.11
CA VAL A 72 -9.01 -1.27 -16.68
C VAL A 72 -9.23 0.12 -16.09
N ALA A 73 -9.32 0.19 -14.76
CA ALA A 73 -9.51 1.45 -14.05
C ALA A 73 -8.38 2.47 -14.32
N PRO A 74 -8.69 3.79 -14.36
CA PRO A 74 -7.71 4.85 -14.60
C PRO A 74 -6.48 4.81 -13.66
N SER A 75 -6.67 4.40 -12.42
CA SER A 75 -5.56 4.21 -11.46
C SER A 75 -4.57 3.12 -11.91
N THR A 76 -5.05 2.03 -12.50
CA THR A 76 -4.22 0.96 -13.06
C THR A 76 -3.46 1.47 -14.29
N VAL A 77 -4.14 2.17 -15.19
CA VAL A 77 -3.51 2.82 -16.37
C VAL A 77 -2.39 3.76 -15.92
N ASN A 78 -2.61 4.53 -14.87
CA ASN A 78 -1.60 5.45 -14.34
C ASN A 78 -0.37 4.73 -13.76
N ILE A 79 -0.54 3.54 -13.17
CA ILE A 79 0.60 2.70 -12.76
C ILE A 79 1.40 2.27 -13.99
N GLU A 80 0.73 1.77 -15.02
CA GLU A 80 1.36 1.34 -16.28
C GLU A 80 2.08 2.51 -16.97
N LEU A 81 1.44 3.67 -17.08
CA LEU A 81 2.05 4.86 -17.68
C LEU A 81 3.29 5.35 -16.92
N ARG A 82 3.25 5.38 -15.58
CA ARG A 82 4.42 5.73 -14.76
C ARG A 82 5.56 4.74 -14.97
N THR A 83 5.24 3.45 -15.07
CA THR A 83 6.22 2.39 -15.33
C THR A 83 6.87 2.54 -16.69
N LEU A 84 6.08 2.78 -17.74
CA LEU A 84 6.59 3.00 -19.10
C LEU A 84 7.42 4.30 -19.19
N LYS A 85 6.95 5.40 -18.59
CA LYS A 85 7.73 6.64 -18.48
C LYS A 85 9.10 6.40 -17.86
N ALA A 86 9.16 5.66 -16.75
CA ALA A 86 10.42 5.33 -16.10
C ALA A 86 11.31 4.45 -16.98
N ALA A 87 10.74 3.42 -17.61
CA ALA A 87 11.46 2.52 -18.51
C ALA A 87 12.06 3.25 -19.73
N PHE A 88 11.26 4.06 -20.41
CA PHE A 88 11.73 4.79 -21.59
C PHE A 88 12.74 5.89 -21.21
N ARG A 89 12.64 6.51 -20.03
CA ARG A 89 13.69 7.42 -19.52
C ARG A 89 15.01 6.68 -19.26
N MET A 90 14.96 5.43 -18.79
CA MET A 90 16.18 4.60 -18.70
C MET A 90 16.77 4.36 -20.09
N GLY A 91 15.94 4.04 -21.08
CA GLY A 91 16.37 3.86 -22.48
C GLY A 91 17.03 5.12 -23.07
N VAL A 92 16.50 6.31 -22.75
CA VAL A 92 17.15 7.59 -23.14
C VAL A 92 18.50 7.74 -22.45
N ARG A 93 18.58 7.50 -21.15
CA ARG A 93 19.83 7.56 -20.36
C ARG A 93 20.89 6.56 -20.87
N TRP A 94 20.46 5.43 -21.42
CA TRP A 94 21.35 4.41 -21.98
C TRP A 94 21.62 4.61 -23.48
N ASN A 95 21.22 5.76 -24.05
CA ASN A 95 21.41 6.09 -25.47
C ASN A 95 20.74 5.10 -26.45
N MET A 96 19.71 4.36 -26.03
CA MET A 96 18.94 3.47 -26.89
C MET A 96 17.94 4.24 -27.77
N LEU A 97 17.50 5.43 -27.31
CA LEU A 97 16.61 6.34 -28.02
C LEU A 97 16.91 7.80 -27.62
N ARG A 98 16.62 8.73 -28.52
CA ARG A 98 16.90 10.17 -28.28
C ARG A 98 15.91 10.82 -27.33
N LYS A 99 14.62 10.42 -27.41
CA LYS A 99 13.52 11.01 -26.65
C LYS A 99 12.50 9.93 -26.32
N SER A 100 11.91 10.00 -25.12
CA SER A 100 10.86 9.07 -24.72
C SER A 100 9.55 9.37 -25.45
N PRO A 101 8.86 8.36 -26.03
CA PRO A 101 7.52 8.53 -26.58
C PRO A 101 6.47 8.86 -25.52
N PHE A 102 6.79 8.67 -24.24
CA PHE A 102 5.92 8.96 -23.10
C PHE A 102 6.13 10.35 -22.49
N ASP A 103 7.07 11.15 -23.03
CA ASP A 103 7.23 12.54 -22.60
C ASP A 103 5.99 13.35 -23.01
N GLY A 104 5.48 14.16 -22.05
CA GLY A 104 4.26 14.95 -22.27
C GLY A 104 2.95 14.17 -22.12
N VAL A 105 2.95 12.84 -22.09
CA VAL A 105 1.71 12.05 -21.88
C VAL A 105 1.16 12.31 -20.49
N SER A 106 -0.03 12.90 -20.39
CA SER A 106 -0.70 13.15 -19.12
C SER A 106 -1.27 11.86 -18.51
N LEU A 107 -1.27 11.78 -17.19
CA LEU A 107 -1.96 10.71 -16.47
C LEU A 107 -3.48 10.83 -16.68
N ALA A 108 -4.18 9.71 -16.57
CA ALA A 108 -5.64 9.70 -16.60
C ALA A 108 -6.20 10.32 -15.32
N ARG A 109 -7.30 11.06 -15.45
CA ARG A 109 -8.03 11.56 -14.28
C ARG A 109 -8.58 10.38 -13.47
N VAL A 110 -8.21 10.28 -12.22
CA VAL A 110 -8.77 9.29 -11.28
C VAL A 110 -9.81 10.01 -10.45
N PRO A 111 -11.07 9.56 -10.45
CA PRO A 111 -12.06 10.11 -9.52
C PRO A 111 -11.59 9.95 -8.07
N GLU A 112 -11.77 10.98 -7.28
CA GLU A 112 -11.54 10.88 -5.84
C GLU A 112 -12.54 9.89 -5.25
N SER A 113 -12.06 9.00 -4.43
CA SER A 113 -12.90 8.05 -3.72
C SER A 113 -12.40 7.90 -2.30
N GLU A 114 -13.32 7.96 -1.37
CA GLU A 114 -13.03 7.67 0.01
C GLU A 114 -12.55 6.21 0.19
N PRO A 115 -11.57 5.97 1.06
CA PRO A 115 -11.12 4.62 1.33
C PRO A 115 -12.24 3.82 1.98
N ALA A 116 -12.57 2.67 1.41
CA ALA A 116 -13.54 1.76 2.02
C ALA A 116 -12.99 1.26 3.36
N TYR A 117 -13.82 1.37 4.40
CA TYR A 117 -13.54 0.86 5.73
C TYR A 117 -14.75 0.12 6.29
N PHE A 118 -14.52 -0.80 7.22
CA PHE A 118 -15.59 -1.50 7.91
C PHE A 118 -16.25 -0.58 8.95
N SER A 119 -17.57 -0.49 8.95
CA SER A 119 -18.28 0.05 10.10
C SER A 119 -17.97 -0.82 11.34
N ARG A 120 -18.18 -0.29 12.55
CA ARG A 120 -17.96 -1.08 13.79
C ARG A 120 -18.87 -2.32 13.81
N ASP A 121 -20.10 -2.20 13.30
CA ASP A 121 -21.07 -3.30 13.27
C ASP A 121 -20.70 -4.34 12.21
N ASP A 122 -20.32 -3.92 10.99
CA ASP A 122 -19.82 -4.85 9.99
C ASP A 122 -18.57 -5.59 10.46
N PHE A 123 -17.66 -4.90 11.15
CA PHE A 123 -16.46 -5.53 11.69
C PHE A 123 -16.79 -6.55 12.78
N ARG A 124 -17.73 -6.24 13.69
CA ARG A 124 -18.22 -7.16 14.70
C ARG A 124 -18.84 -8.39 14.04
N ARG A 125 -19.77 -8.19 13.09
CA ARG A 125 -20.40 -9.26 12.32
C ARG A 125 -19.38 -10.11 11.56
N LEU A 126 -18.34 -9.50 10.98
CA LEU A 126 -17.24 -10.22 10.35
C LEU A 126 -16.53 -11.15 11.35
N LEU A 127 -16.16 -10.63 12.52
CA LEU A 127 -15.45 -11.42 13.55
C LEU A 127 -16.29 -12.58 14.09
N GLU A 128 -17.59 -12.41 14.23
CA GLU A 128 -18.52 -13.46 14.67
C GLU A 128 -18.59 -14.61 13.70
N HIS A 129 -18.51 -14.33 12.39
CA HIS A 129 -18.63 -15.34 11.34
C HIS A 129 -17.28 -15.99 10.95
N ILE A 130 -16.15 -15.47 11.41
CA ILE A 130 -14.84 -16.12 11.17
C ILE A 130 -14.70 -17.34 12.08
N SER A 131 -14.77 -18.52 11.48
CA SER A 131 -14.68 -19.80 12.20
C SER A 131 -13.26 -20.20 12.54
N GLU A 132 -12.24 -19.71 11.80
CA GLU A 132 -10.85 -20.11 12.04
C GLU A 132 -10.16 -19.16 13.05
N PRO A 133 -9.75 -19.66 14.22
CA PRO A 133 -9.16 -18.83 15.26
C PRO A 133 -7.91 -18.06 14.78
N TRP A 134 -7.04 -18.72 13.99
CA TRP A 134 -5.85 -18.09 13.46
C TRP A 134 -6.16 -16.90 12.54
N PHE A 135 -7.21 -17.02 11.73
CA PHE A 135 -7.59 -15.96 10.79
C PHE A 135 -8.30 -14.82 11.51
N ARG A 136 -9.15 -15.13 12.48
CA ARG A 136 -9.78 -14.16 13.38
C ARG A 136 -8.74 -13.31 14.09
N ASP A 137 -7.68 -13.95 14.63
CA ASP A 137 -6.57 -13.24 15.27
C ASP A 137 -5.84 -12.29 14.32
N VAL A 138 -5.55 -12.70 13.09
CA VAL A 138 -4.92 -11.85 12.07
C VAL A 138 -5.79 -10.63 11.72
N VAL A 139 -7.09 -10.85 11.50
CA VAL A 139 -8.05 -9.80 11.15
C VAL A 139 -8.21 -8.81 12.30
N LEU A 140 -8.40 -9.32 13.52
CA LEU A 140 -8.54 -8.49 14.72
C LEU A 140 -7.27 -7.68 14.99
N PHE A 141 -6.10 -8.31 14.93
CA PHE A 141 -4.82 -7.63 15.14
C PHE A 141 -4.59 -6.53 14.10
N ALA A 142 -4.94 -6.78 12.83
CA ALA A 142 -4.85 -5.79 11.77
C ALA A 142 -5.70 -4.54 12.04
N ALA A 143 -6.95 -4.77 12.47
CA ALA A 143 -7.92 -3.69 12.73
C ALA A 143 -7.57 -2.85 13.97
N VAL A 144 -6.93 -3.45 15.00
CA VAL A 144 -6.62 -2.71 16.23
C VAL A 144 -5.20 -2.16 16.31
N THR A 145 -4.36 -2.43 15.31
CA THR A 145 -2.99 -1.89 15.24
C THR A 145 -2.76 -0.98 14.03
N GLY A 146 -3.62 -1.02 13.04
CA GLY A 146 -3.45 -0.30 11.79
C GLY A 146 -2.20 -0.68 11.00
N MET A 147 -1.51 -1.78 11.33
CA MET A 147 -0.31 -2.24 10.64
C MET A 147 -0.63 -2.67 9.20
N ARG A 148 0.36 -2.53 8.31
CA ARG A 148 0.22 -3.05 6.94
C ARG A 148 0.22 -4.56 6.92
N GLN A 149 -0.50 -5.18 5.98
CA GLN A 149 -0.57 -6.64 5.87
C GLN A 149 0.82 -7.31 5.87
N GLY A 150 1.76 -6.77 5.11
CA GLY A 150 3.12 -7.29 5.07
C GLY A 150 3.82 -7.21 6.42
N GLU A 151 3.63 -6.12 7.16
CA GLU A 151 4.21 -5.93 8.50
C GLU A 151 3.64 -6.95 9.50
N ILE A 152 2.34 -7.24 9.44
CA ILE A 152 1.67 -8.23 10.31
C ILE A 152 2.18 -9.64 9.99
N LEU A 153 2.16 -10.02 8.71
CA LEU A 153 2.50 -11.39 8.30
C LEU A 153 4.00 -11.70 8.42
N SER A 154 4.85 -10.68 8.52
CA SER A 154 6.28 -10.82 8.78
C SER A 154 6.69 -10.46 10.20
N LEU A 155 5.74 -10.12 11.08
CA LEU A 155 6.02 -9.76 12.47
C LEU A 155 6.65 -10.94 13.19
N ARG A 156 7.80 -10.69 13.83
CA ARG A 156 8.53 -11.69 14.59
C ARG A 156 8.46 -11.39 16.09
N TRP A 157 8.57 -12.40 16.90
CA TRP A 157 8.53 -12.26 18.36
C TRP A 157 9.65 -11.35 18.88
N GLU A 158 10.82 -11.35 18.26
CA GLU A 158 11.94 -10.49 18.63
C GLU A 158 11.66 -8.98 18.40
N GLN A 159 10.60 -8.67 17.66
CA GLN A 159 10.13 -7.31 17.43
C GLN A 159 9.04 -6.88 18.42
N VAL A 160 8.50 -7.81 19.19
CA VAL A 160 7.40 -7.58 20.13
C VAL A 160 7.95 -7.47 21.55
N ASP A 161 7.72 -6.34 22.17
CA ASP A 161 8.00 -6.13 23.60
C ASP A 161 6.67 -6.15 24.35
N LEU A 162 6.36 -7.31 24.93
CA LEU A 162 5.10 -7.51 25.66
C LEU A 162 5.03 -6.67 26.93
N LYS A 163 6.18 -6.41 27.59
CA LYS A 163 6.24 -5.61 28.83
C LYS A 163 6.02 -4.13 28.52
N ALA A 164 6.71 -3.60 27.51
CA ALA A 164 6.51 -2.23 27.05
C ALA A 164 5.24 -2.05 26.17
N ARG A 165 4.57 -3.14 25.80
CA ARG A 165 3.38 -3.16 24.95
C ARG A 165 3.59 -2.46 23.61
N VAL A 166 4.69 -2.80 22.92
CA VAL A 166 5.02 -2.22 21.62
C VAL A 166 5.52 -3.29 20.63
N ALA A 167 5.28 -3.05 19.34
CA ALA A 167 5.94 -3.75 18.25
C ALA A 167 6.93 -2.80 17.57
N ARG A 168 8.23 -3.19 17.50
CA ARG A 168 9.30 -2.40 16.87
C ARG A 168 9.54 -2.88 15.46
N LEU A 169 8.92 -2.21 14.49
CA LEU A 169 9.03 -2.57 13.08
C LEU A 169 10.35 -2.06 12.49
N ARG A 170 11.15 -2.99 12.00
CA ARG A 170 12.42 -2.71 11.31
C ARG A 170 12.43 -3.47 9.99
N SER A 171 13.11 -2.93 8.98
CA SER A 171 13.45 -3.71 7.79
C SER A 171 14.38 -4.86 8.19
N SER A 172 14.10 -6.05 7.70
CA SER A 172 14.93 -7.24 7.87
C SER A 172 15.34 -7.80 6.51
N ALA A 173 16.23 -8.78 6.49
CA ALA A 173 16.61 -9.45 5.25
C ALA A 173 15.42 -10.10 4.52
N THR A 174 14.39 -10.53 5.28
CA THR A 174 13.18 -11.19 4.75
C THR A 174 12.00 -10.22 4.55
N PHE A 175 12.09 -9.00 5.07
CA PHE A 175 11.04 -8.00 4.97
C PHE A 175 11.63 -6.59 4.98
N LYS A 176 11.49 -5.88 3.85
CA LYS A 176 11.80 -4.45 3.78
C LYS A 176 10.53 -3.64 3.99
N THR A 177 10.56 -2.72 4.96
CA THR A 177 9.48 -1.74 5.08
C THR A 177 9.48 -0.87 3.83
N LYS A 178 8.32 -0.59 3.25
CA LYS A 178 8.17 0.19 2.00
C LYS A 178 8.93 1.53 2.00
N THR A 179 9.23 2.07 3.18
CA THR A 179 9.93 3.35 3.37
C THR A 179 11.32 3.21 4.00
N GLY A 180 11.78 1.99 4.33
CA GLY A 180 13.03 1.77 5.06
C GLY A 180 13.03 2.28 6.51
N LYS A 181 12.03 3.04 6.93
CA LYS A 181 11.98 3.71 8.23
C LYS A 181 11.58 2.73 9.34
N ARG A 182 12.28 2.84 10.48
CA ARG A 182 11.92 2.17 11.73
C ARG A 182 10.72 2.89 12.34
N ARG A 183 9.76 2.12 12.88
CA ARG A 183 8.67 2.70 13.66
C ARG A 183 8.25 1.76 14.80
N THR A 184 7.76 2.35 15.86
CA THR A 184 7.15 1.64 16.99
C THR A 184 5.64 1.74 16.88
N VAL A 185 4.96 0.61 17.03
CA VAL A 185 3.50 0.52 17.06
C VAL A 185 3.07 0.19 18.48
N PRO A 186 2.30 1.05 19.16
CA PRO A 186 1.75 0.75 20.46
C PRO A 186 0.71 -0.37 20.36
N LEU A 187 0.68 -1.27 21.35
CA LEU A 187 -0.20 -2.43 21.40
C LEU A 187 -1.25 -2.23 22.48
N GLY A 188 -2.49 -1.98 22.05
CA GLY A 188 -3.65 -1.89 22.94
C GLY A 188 -4.00 -3.24 23.58
N ALA A 189 -4.91 -3.23 24.54
CA ALA A 189 -5.31 -4.43 25.28
C ALA A 189 -5.74 -5.59 24.37
N THR A 190 -6.55 -5.32 23.35
CA THR A 190 -6.99 -6.32 22.37
C THR A 190 -5.84 -6.92 21.58
N ALA A 191 -4.89 -6.10 21.11
CA ALA A 191 -3.70 -6.59 20.42
C ALA A 191 -2.85 -7.49 21.33
N MET A 192 -2.70 -7.11 22.59
CA MET A 192 -2.01 -7.92 23.60
C MET A 192 -2.70 -9.26 23.87
N GLN A 193 -4.03 -9.30 23.90
CA GLN A 193 -4.79 -10.56 24.02
C GLN A 193 -4.55 -11.47 22.82
N VAL A 194 -4.55 -10.93 21.61
CA VAL A 194 -4.22 -11.69 20.40
C VAL A 194 -2.82 -12.28 20.50
N LEU A 195 -1.82 -11.49 20.86
CA LEU A 195 -0.44 -11.96 20.97
C LEU A 195 -0.31 -13.07 22.02
N ARG A 196 -0.93 -12.94 23.19
CA ARG A 196 -0.93 -13.98 24.22
C ARG A 196 -1.52 -15.30 23.74
N ARG A 197 -2.60 -15.27 22.94
CA ARG A 197 -3.17 -16.48 22.32
C ARG A 197 -2.25 -17.11 21.28
N ARG A 198 -1.39 -16.32 20.63
CA ARG A 198 -0.45 -16.81 19.60
C ARG A 198 0.84 -17.41 20.19
N GLY A 199 1.16 -17.07 21.42
CA GLY A 199 2.32 -17.58 22.15
C GLY A 199 2.86 -16.57 23.15
N SER A 200 3.81 -17.00 23.95
CA SER A 200 4.42 -16.18 25.01
C SER A 200 5.61 -15.32 24.52
N GLY A 201 6.02 -15.45 23.27
CA GLY A 201 7.24 -14.78 22.76
C GLY A 201 8.55 -15.43 23.26
N SER A 202 8.47 -16.58 23.93
CA SER A 202 9.64 -17.29 24.44
C SER A 202 10.49 -17.94 23.36
N GLU A 203 9.90 -18.23 22.20
CA GLU A 203 10.64 -18.77 21.06
C GLU A 203 10.76 -17.75 19.92
N PRO A 204 11.94 -17.68 19.26
CA PRO A 204 12.11 -16.83 18.08
C PRO A 204 11.25 -17.31 16.91
N GLY A 205 10.76 -16.37 16.10
CA GLY A 205 10.01 -16.73 14.90
C GLY A 205 8.88 -15.78 14.56
N VAL A 206 8.13 -16.14 13.51
CA VAL A 206 7.00 -15.35 13.04
C VAL A 206 5.79 -15.53 13.97
N VAL A 207 5.16 -14.40 14.35
CA VAL A 207 4.02 -14.38 15.28
C VAL A 207 2.79 -15.07 14.68
N PHE A 208 2.49 -14.77 13.42
CA PHE A 208 1.28 -15.27 12.75
C PHE A 208 1.61 -16.44 11.82
N THR A 209 1.42 -17.64 12.33
CA THR A 209 1.64 -18.89 11.63
C THR A 209 0.38 -19.76 11.62
N LEU A 210 0.32 -20.71 10.68
CA LEU A 210 -0.62 -21.82 10.69
C LEU A 210 0.14 -23.13 10.61
N ARG A 211 -0.02 -23.99 11.61
CA ARG A 211 0.72 -25.28 11.72
C ARG A 211 2.24 -25.07 11.59
N GLY A 212 2.78 -24.04 12.27
CA GLY A 212 4.21 -23.68 12.23
C GLY A 212 4.70 -22.98 10.94
N ARG A 213 3.85 -22.81 9.91
CA ARG A 213 4.25 -22.19 8.64
C ARG A 213 3.77 -20.74 8.57
N PRO A 214 4.59 -19.80 8.09
CA PRO A 214 4.19 -18.41 7.86
C PRO A 214 3.00 -18.31 6.91
N LEU A 215 2.13 -17.34 7.16
CA LEU A 215 0.93 -17.11 6.36
C LEU A 215 1.26 -16.41 5.03
N MET A 216 0.74 -16.93 3.93
CA MET A 216 0.89 -16.29 2.62
C MET A 216 -0.09 -15.13 2.47
N ARG A 217 0.44 -13.97 2.02
CA ARG A 217 -0.34 -12.74 1.80
C ARG A 217 -1.59 -12.96 0.93
N ARG A 218 -1.42 -13.65 -0.21
CA ARG A 218 -2.51 -13.93 -1.15
C ARG A 218 -3.63 -14.74 -0.48
N TRP A 219 -3.25 -15.71 0.31
CA TRP A 219 -4.20 -16.59 0.99
C TRP A 219 -5.07 -15.82 2.00
N VAL A 220 -4.45 -15.03 2.86
CA VAL A 220 -5.14 -14.15 3.83
C VAL A 220 -6.09 -13.17 3.11
N THR A 221 -5.62 -12.52 2.04
CA THR A 221 -6.42 -11.57 1.26
C THR A 221 -7.63 -12.26 0.60
N THR A 222 -7.42 -13.43 -0.03
CA THR A 222 -8.49 -14.18 -0.68
C THR A 222 -9.54 -14.65 0.33
N LYS A 223 -9.09 -15.08 1.51
CA LYS A 223 -9.98 -15.52 2.57
C LYS A 223 -10.86 -14.39 3.10
N LEU A 224 -10.30 -13.21 3.36
CA LEU A 224 -11.09 -12.05 3.78
C LEU A 224 -12.15 -11.69 2.73
N ARG A 225 -11.76 -11.65 1.44
CA ARG A 225 -12.70 -11.38 0.34
C ARG A 225 -13.86 -12.38 0.27
N ARG A 226 -13.62 -13.66 0.63
CA ARG A 226 -14.70 -14.65 0.73
C ARG A 226 -15.70 -14.31 1.82
N TYR A 227 -15.22 -13.92 3.01
CA TYR A 227 -16.07 -13.51 4.11
C TYR A 227 -16.86 -12.25 3.77
N VAL A 228 -16.22 -11.21 3.24
CA VAL A 228 -16.87 -9.97 2.78
C VAL A 228 -18.01 -10.28 1.81
N ARG A 229 -17.75 -11.14 0.81
CA ARG A 229 -18.77 -11.55 -0.18
C ARG A 229 -19.89 -12.36 0.44
N ARG A 230 -19.57 -13.35 1.28
CA ARG A 230 -20.54 -14.22 1.93
C ARG A 230 -21.50 -13.46 2.86
N LEU A 231 -20.98 -12.40 3.48
CA LEU A 231 -21.77 -11.56 4.40
C LEU A 231 -22.49 -10.40 3.68
N GLY A 232 -22.44 -10.31 2.35
CA GLY A 232 -23.08 -9.24 1.59
C GLY A 232 -22.52 -7.84 1.86
N MET A 233 -21.28 -7.73 2.35
CA MET A 233 -20.64 -6.45 2.62
C MET A 233 -20.14 -5.76 1.35
N ASP A 234 -19.80 -4.47 1.44
CA ASP A 234 -19.23 -3.71 0.32
C ASP A 234 -18.01 -4.44 -0.28
N ARG A 235 -18.09 -4.73 -1.59
CA ARG A 235 -17.04 -5.47 -2.33
C ARG A 235 -15.70 -4.74 -2.42
N ARG A 236 -15.67 -3.43 -2.14
CA ARG A 236 -14.42 -2.63 -2.04
C ARG A 236 -13.61 -3.00 -0.81
N LEU A 237 -14.25 -3.58 0.22
CA LEU A 237 -13.59 -4.00 1.46
C LEU A 237 -12.57 -5.11 1.18
N ASN A 238 -11.37 -4.89 1.66
CA ASN A 238 -10.24 -5.79 1.49
C ASN A 238 -9.32 -5.73 2.72
N PHE A 239 -8.18 -6.42 2.70
CA PHE A 239 -7.30 -6.46 3.87
C PHE A 239 -6.74 -5.07 4.23
N HIS A 240 -6.52 -4.18 3.26
CA HIS A 240 -6.08 -2.82 3.55
C HIS A 240 -7.18 -1.99 4.23
N SER A 241 -8.45 -2.33 3.97
CA SER A 241 -9.59 -1.68 4.62
C SER A 241 -9.60 -1.85 6.15
N LEU A 242 -8.95 -2.89 6.70
CA LEU A 242 -8.77 -3.02 8.16
C LEU A 242 -7.90 -1.89 8.72
N ARG A 243 -6.88 -1.47 7.99
CA ARG A 243 -6.06 -0.31 8.37
C ARG A 243 -6.81 1.00 8.16
N SER A 244 -7.61 1.10 7.10
CA SER A 244 -8.52 2.24 6.91
C SER A 244 -9.52 2.32 8.05
N SER A 245 -10.11 1.19 8.48
CA SER A 245 -11.03 1.13 9.62
C SER A 245 -10.37 1.62 10.92
N PHE A 246 -9.14 1.18 11.21
CA PHE A 246 -8.39 1.69 12.36
C PHE A 246 -8.31 3.22 12.36
N ALA A 247 -7.96 3.81 11.22
CA ALA A 247 -7.85 5.26 11.10
C ALA A 247 -9.20 5.97 11.18
N SER A 248 -10.22 5.44 10.45
CA SER A 248 -11.58 6.02 10.45
C SER A 248 -12.23 5.97 11.83
N TRP A 249 -12.09 4.85 12.55
CA TRP A 249 -12.64 4.74 13.91
C TRP A 249 -11.98 5.72 14.88
N LEU A 250 -10.65 5.88 14.79
CA LEU A 250 -9.95 6.87 15.63
C LEU A 250 -10.35 8.31 15.27
N ALA A 251 -10.53 8.63 13.99
CA ALA A 251 -10.99 9.94 13.56
C ALA A 251 -12.42 10.23 14.08
N LEU A 252 -13.34 9.27 13.95
CA LEU A 252 -14.70 9.36 14.50
C LEU A 252 -14.73 9.45 16.03
N ASP A 253 -13.73 8.92 16.73
CA ASP A 253 -13.55 9.05 18.18
C ASP A 253 -12.85 10.39 18.56
N GLY A 254 -12.64 11.31 17.62
CA GLY A 254 -12.04 12.63 17.86
C GLY A 254 -10.52 12.63 18.02
N VAL A 255 -9.83 11.53 17.65
CA VAL A 255 -8.36 11.51 17.67
C VAL A 255 -7.81 12.32 16.51
N SER A 256 -6.90 13.26 16.80
CA SER A 256 -6.38 14.17 15.78
C SER A 256 -5.70 13.45 14.61
N ILE A 257 -5.86 13.98 13.39
CA ILE A 257 -5.24 13.44 12.17
C ILE A 257 -3.72 13.29 12.30
N TYR A 258 -3.08 14.20 13.03
CA TYR A 258 -1.64 14.11 13.31
C TYR A 258 -1.29 12.84 14.12
N GLN A 259 -2.03 12.54 15.17
CA GLN A 259 -1.83 11.33 16.00
C GLN A 259 -2.10 10.07 15.18
N ILE A 260 -3.18 10.04 14.39
CA ILE A 260 -3.52 8.93 13.49
C ILE A 260 -2.37 8.71 12.47
N SER A 261 -1.86 9.77 11.87
CA SER A 261 -0.74 9.70 10.93
C SER A 261 0.52 9.08 11.56
N LYS A 262 0.84 9.47 12.80
CA LYS A 262 1.94 8.88 13.58
C LYS A 262 1.73 7.39 13.85
N LEU A 263 0.55 6.99 14.28
CA LEU A 263 0.19 5.58 14.53
C LEU A 263 0.28 4.74 13.25
N LEU A 264 -0.20 5.28 12.14
CA LEU A 264 -0.10 4.63 10.84
C LEU A 264 1.34 4.61 10.30
N GLY A 265 2.21 5.52 10.73
CA GLY A 265 3.55 5.70 10.18
C GLY A 265 3.51 6.19 8.74
N HIS A 266 2.67 7.18 8.46
CA HIS A 266 2.71 7.92 7.21
C HIS A 266 3.89 8.90 7.23
N SER A 267 4.63 8.97 6.14
CA SER A 267 5.73 9.93 5.98
C SER A 267 5.24 11.35 5.73
N ASP A 268 4.01 11.48 5.24
CA ASP A 268 3.32 12.74 4.97
C ASP A 268 1.93 12.72 5.62
N VAL A 269 1.67 13.69 6.49
CA VAL A 269 0.37 13.86 7.16
C VAL A 269 -0.74 14.18 6.15
N LYS A 270 -0.42 14.86 5.04
CA LYS A 270 -1.38 15.18 3.98
C LYS A 270 -2.11 13.95 3.46
N LEU A 271 -1.44 12.79 3.43
CA LEU A 271 -2.08 11.53 3.03
C LEU A 271 -3.19 11.13 4.01
N THR A 272 -2.97 11.28 5.31
CA THR A 272 -3.99 10.99 6.33
C THR A 272 -5.11 12.03 6.28
N GLN A 273 -4.76 13.30 6.16
CA GLN A 273 -5.71 14.41 6.06
C GLN A 273 -6.64 14.24 4.85
N HIS A 274 -6.09 13.96 3.67
CA HIS A 274 -6.87 13.75 2.45
C HIS A 274 -7.94 12.65 2.59
N TYR A 275 -7.63 11.57 3.33
CA TYR A 275 -8.55 10.43 3.46
C TYR A 275 -9.48 10.48 4.67
N TYR A 276 -9.17 11.23 5.72
CA TYR A 276 -9.88 11.11 7.00
C TYR A 276 -10.36 12.44 7.59
N ALA A 277 -9.98 13.60 7.04
CA ALA A 277 -10.39 14.91 7.58
C ALA A 277 -11.91 15.11 7.57
N HIS A 278 -12.62 14.51 6.63
CA HIS A 278 -14.08 14.58 6.56
C HIS A 278 -14.79 13.79 7.68
N LEU A 279 -14.06 12.94 8.41
CA LEU A 279 -14.57 12.17 9.55
C LEU A 279 -14.32 12.87 10.90
N GLU A 280 -13.55 13.97 10.92
CA GLU A 280 -13.39 14.75 12.14
C GLU A 280 -14.73 15.38 12.52
N PRO A 281 -15.12 15.35 13.82
CA PRO A 281 -16.31 16.03 14.28
C PRO A 281 -16.25 17.52 13.88
N ALA A 282 -17.31 18.01 13.24
CA ALA A 282 -17.36 19.38 12.73
C ALA A 282 -17.46 20.46 13.82
N GLU A 283 -17.59 20.08 15.09
CA GLU A 283 -17.80 20.98 16.21
C GLU A 283 -16.50 21.61 16.70
N LEU A 284 -16.00 22.54 15.91
CA LEU A 284 -14.86 23.39 16.32
C LEU A 284 -15.22 24.34 17.47
N HIS A 285 -16.51 24.51 17.76
CA HIS A 285 -16.98 25.32 18.90
C HIS A 285 -16.43 24.80 20.23
N ASP A 286 -16.49 23.49 20.48
CA ASP A 286 -15.95 22.88 21.69
C ASP A 286 -14.44 23.07 21.85
N VAL A 287 -13.73 23.23 20.74
CA VAL A 287 -12.29 23.51 20.75
C VAL A 287 -12.01 24.95 21.13
N VAL A 288 -12.81 25.89 20.61
CA VAL A 288 -12.69 27.31 20.90
C VAL A 288 -13.18 27.59 22.32
N ASP A 289 -14.23 26.93 22.80
CA ASP A 289 -14.76 27.05 24.15
C ASP A 289 -13.78 26.66 25.25
N LYS A 290 -12.76 25.84 24.93
CA LYS A 290 -11.63 25.57 25.84
C LYS A 290 -10.80 26.82 26.15
N LEU A 291 -10.92 27.87 25.34
CA LEU A 291 -10.27 29.19 25.56
C LEU A 291 -11.15 30.17 26.32
N ASP A 292 -12.24 29.70 26.94
CA ASP A 292 -13.08 30.54 27.76
C ASP A 292 -12.39 30.97 29.05
N PHE A 293 -11.98 32.23 29.09
CA PHE A 293 -11.34 32.86 30.25
C PHE A 293 -12.35 33.53 31.21
N ARG A 294 -13.64 33.31 31.00
CA ARG A 294 -14.66 33.81 31.96
C ARG A 294 -14.40 33.11 33.30
N SER A 295 -14.05 33.90 34.31
CA SER A 295 -13.83 33.42 35.67
C SER A 295 -15.08 32.68 36.16
N ARG A 296 -14.96 31.41 36.53
CA ARG A 296 -15.95 30.72 37.34
C ARG A 296 -16.01 31.48 38.68
N ARG A 297 -16.96 32.39 38.84
CA ARG A 297 -17.32 32.90 40.16
C ARG A 297 -17.62 31.67 41.02
N LYS A 298 -16.75 31.42 42.00
CA LYS A 298 -17.04 30.45 43.04
C LYS A 298 -18.34 30.90 43.72
N ALA A 299 -19.40 30.09 43.61
CA ALA A 299 -20.58 30.30 44.44
C ALA A 299 -20.08 30.20 45.89
N ALA A 300 -20.28 31.26 46.66
CA ALA A 300 -20.01 31.21 48.07
C ALA A 300 -20.99 30.24 48.74
N PRO A 301 -20.52 29.40 49.66
CA PRO A 301 -21.45 28.54 50.43
C PRO A 301 -22.31 29.42 51.30
N VAL A 302 -23.61 29.17 51.26
CA VAL A 302 -24.63 29.72 52.18
C VAL A 302 -24.55 28.91 53.47
#